data_a88d778be8acaae78126deff4d2f4762
#
_entry.id   a88d778be8acaae78126deff4d2f4762
#
_cell.length_a   1.000
_cell.length_b   1.000
_cell.length_c   1.000
_cell.angle_alpha   90.00
_cell.angle_beta   90.00
_cell.angle_gamma   90.00
#
_symmetry.space_group_name_H-M   'P 1'
#
loop_
_entity.id
_entity.type
_entity.pdbx_description
1 polymer ?
#
loop_
_entity_poly.entity_id
_entity_poly.type
_entity_poly.pdbx_seq_one_letter_code
_entity_poly.pdbx_strand_id
1 'polypeptide(L)'
;MFILLLINCTVSKGQIYKYIGLEDGLNNQKIYHIQKDRRGYMWFLTQEGIDRYDGKHIKHYNFSDDNMTLDSRIALNWLYMDNENVLWVIGQKGRIFRYDSQHDKFELAYVHPELIRNKSQAFLNYGYLDKNDRIWLCYKDSITWYNTHTGTTSHMLMPVDGEIATIEQTDGNHSLLVREAACSVPG
;
A
#
# COMPACT_ATOMS: atom_id res chain seq x y z
N MET A 1 3.11 66.24 9.60
CA MET A 1 3.79 64.92 9.55
C MET A 1 2.69 63.86 9.60
N PHE A 2 2.28 63.37 8.40
CA PHE A 2 1.23 62.33 8.30
C PHE A 2 1.89 60.97 8.38
N ILE A 3 1.56 60.21 9.42
CA ILE A 3 1.99 58.81 9.56
C ILE A 3 1.01 57.94 8.79
N LEU A 4 1.46 57.42 7.67
CA LEU A 4 0.69 56.43 6.86
C LEU A 4 0.83 55.07 7.53
N LEU A 5 -0.20 54.64 8.25
CA LEU A 5 -0.26 53.30 8.86
C LEU A 5 -0.64 52.29 7.75
N LEU A 6 0.35 51.56 7.21
CA LEU A 6 0.10 50.41 6.33
C LEU A 6 -0.40 49.24 7.17
N ILE A 7 -1.71 49.05 7.17
CA ILE A 7 -2.32 47.82 7.73
C ILE A 7 -2.10 46.70 6.73
N ASN A 8 -1.13 45.83 6.98
CA ASN A 8 -1.00 44.56 6.26
C ASN A 8 -2.13 43.62 6.70
N CYS A 9 -3.23 43.64 5.93
CA CYS A 9 -4.28 42.64 6.09
C CYS A 9 -3.80 41.30 5.50
N THR A 10 -3.27 40.42 6.32
CA THR A 10 -3.02 39.04 5.92
C THR A 10 -4.36 38.35 5.81
N VAL A 11 -4.80 38.13 4.57
CA VAL A 11 -5.98 37.28 4.31
C VAL A 11 -5.63 35.85 4.74
N SER A 12 -6.12 35.43 5.88
CA SER A 12 -6.09 34.06 6.32
C SER A 12 -6.94 33.25 5.33
N LYS A 13 -6.29 32.42 4.51
CA LYS A 13 -7.02 31.45 3.69
C LYS A 13 -7.68 30.48 4.65
N GLY A 14 -9.00 30.60 4.81
CA GLY A 14 -9.79 29.62 5.56
C GLY A 14 -9.53 28.23 5.01
N GLN A 15 -9.21 27.29 5.89
CA GLN A 15 -9.01 25.90 5.52
C GLN A 15 -10.39 25.30 5.24
N ILE A 16 -10.64 24.92 3.97
CA ILE A 16 -11.91 24.28 3.58
C ILE A 16 -11.71 22.77 3.76
N TYR A 17 -12.48 22.18 4.66
CA TYR A 17 -12.55 20.73 4.83
C TYR A 17 -13.70 20.17 3.98
N LYS A 18 -13.44 19.09 3.26
CA LYS A 18 -14.45 18.32 2.57
C LYS A 18 -14.51 16.94 3.22
N TYR A 19 -15.69 16.56 3.67
CA TYR A 19 -15.98 15.19 4.06
C TYR A 19 -16.27 14.38 2.80
N ILE A 20 -15.76 13.13 2.74
CA ILE A 20 -16.07 12.16 1.68
C ILE A 20 -16.51 10.88 2.37
N GLY A 21 -17.75 10.44 2.10
CA GLY A 21 -18.38 9.30 2.74
C GLY A 21 -19.11 8.39 1.75
N LEU A 22 -19.93 7.50 2.29
CA LEU A 22 -20.77 6.58 1.49
C LEU A 22 -21.74 7.33 0.57
N GLU A 23 -22.26 8.46 1.01
CA GLU A 23 -23.16 9.33 0.25
C GLU A 23 -22.47 9.98 -0.96
N ASP A 24 -21.13 10.13 -0.92
CA ASP A 24 -20.35 10.59 -2.07
C ASP A 24 -19.93 9.44 -2.98
N GLY A 25 -20.23 8.20 -2.59
CA GLY A 25 -20.01 7.00 -3.36
C GLY A 25 -18.84 6.15 -2.92
N LEU A 26 -18.24 6.34 -1.73
CA LEU A 26 -17.24 5.40 -1.20
C LEU A 26 -17.85 4.01 -1.03
N ASN A 27 -17.08 2.98 -1.38
CA ASN A 27 -17.49 1.58 -1.21
C ASN A 27 -17.59 1.16 0.25
N ASN A 28 -16.73 1.73 1.11
CA ASN A 28 -16.69 1.41 2.53
C ASN A 28 -16.13 2.58 3.33
N GLN A 29 -16.61 2.77 4.55
CA GLN A 29 -16.12 3.82 5.46
C GLN A 29 -14.79 3.45 6.12
N LYS A 30 -14.43 2.16 6.14
CA LYS A 30 -13.18 1.71 6.71
C LYS A 30 -12.06 1.85 5.70
N ILE A 31 -11.30 2.93 5.84
CA ILE A 31 -10.18 3.29 4.98
C ILE A 31 -8.87 2.89 5.69
N TYR A 32 -8.03 2.12 5.01
CA TYR A 32 -6.74 1.67 5.52
C TYR A 32 -5.59 2.57 5.06
N HIS A 33 -5.63 3.03 3.79
CA HIS A 33 -4.61 3.87 3.20
C HIS A 33 -5.23 4.92 2.28
N ILE A 34 -4.55 6.07 2.20
CA ILE A 34 -4.90 7.15 1.27
C ILE A 34 -3.64 7.57 0.54
N GLN A 35 -3.73 7.68 -0.78
CA GLN A 35 -2.67 8.19 -1.63
C GLN A 35 -3.21 9.26 -2.58
N LYS A 36 -2.37 10.25 -2.89
CA LYS A 36 -2.69 11.27 -3.90
C LYS A 36 -1.70 11.16 -5.04
N ASP A 37 -2.20 11.04 -6.27
CA ASP A 37 -1.34 11.01 -7.45
C ASP A 37 -1.03 12.41 -7.98
N ARG A 38 -0.08 12.50 -8.94
CA ARG A 38 0.32 13.78 -9.55
C ARG A 38 -0.78 14.40 -10.41
N ARG A 39 -1.80 13.65 -10.82
CA ARG A 39 -2.99 14.15 -11.53
C ARG A 39 -4.02 14.76 -10.60
N GLY A 40 -3.81 14.59 -9.28
CA GLY A 40 -4.70 15.10 -8.25
C GLY A 40 -5.78 14.14 -7.79
N TYR A 41 -5.82 12.92 -8.33
CA TYR A 41 -6.73 11.89 -7.85
C TYR A 41 -6.37 11.46 -6.43
N MET A 42 -7.40 11.25 -5.62
CA MET A 42 -7.27 10.64 -4.30
C MET A 42 -7.65 9.17 -4.40
N TRP A 43 -6.76 8.31 -3.93
CA TRP A 43 -6.94 6.88 -3.91
C TRP A 43 -7.13 6.40 -2.49
N PHE A 44 -8.19 5.65 -2.26
CA PHE A 44 -8.56 5.11 -0.96
C PHE A 44 -8.49 3.58 -1.01
N LEU A 45 -7.66 2.98 -0.18
CA LEU A 45 -7.73 1.55 0.09
C LEU A 45 -8.76 1.32 1.17
N THR A 46 -9.84 0.65 0.82
CA THR A 46 -10.94 0.34 1.72
C THR A 46 -11.01 -1.17 2.02
N GLN A 47 -11.90 -1.57 2.90
CA GLN A 47 -12.15 -2.99 3.16
C GLN A 47 -12.72 -3.72 1.93
N GLU A 48 -13.39 -3.02 1.02
CA GLU A 48 -14.09 -3.62 -0.15
C GLU A 48 -13.29 -3.50 -1.45
N GLY A 49 -12.12 -2.86 -1.43
CA GLY A 49 -11.29 -2.65 -2.62
C GLY A 49 -10.65 -1.27 -2.66
N ILE A 50 -10.44 -0.74 -3.84
CA ILE A 50 -9.86 0.59 -4.04
C ILE A 50 -10.86 1.52 -4.67
N ASP A 51 -10.97 2.72 -4.11
CA ASP A 51 -11.77 3.81 -4.63
C ASP A 51 -10.85 4.93 -5.11
N ARG A 52 -11.16 5.49 -6.30
CA ARG A 52 -10.48 6.66 -6.84
C ARG A 52 -11.45 7.83 -6.92
N TYR A 53 -11.12 8.91 -6.28
CA TYR A 53 -11.87 10.16 -6.30
C TYR A 53 -11.18 11.19 -7.21
N ASP A 54 -11.91 11.75 -8.17
CA ASP A 54 -11.42 12.74 -9.15
C ASP A 54 -11.70 14.20 -8.74
N GLY A 55 -12.25 14.43 -7.56
CA GLY A 55 -12.73 15.72 -7.09
C GLY A 55 -14.26 15.85 -7.15
N LYS A 56 -14.94 14.97 -7.90
CA LYS A 56 -16.39 15.01 -8.10
C LYS A 56 -17.04 13.62 -8.01
N HIS A 57 -16.43 12.61 -8.62
CA HIS A 57 -16.97 11.25 -8.70
C HIS A 57 -15.99 10.26 -8.10
N ILE A 58 -16.52 9.12 -7.64
CA ILE A 58 -15.74 8.00 -7.14
C ILE A 58 -15.89 6.83 -8.12
N LYS A 59 -14.74 6.27 -8.53
CA LYS A 59 -14.67 5.03 -9.30
C LYS A 59 -14.14 3.92 -8.42
N HIS A 60 -14.78 2.74 -8.49
CA HIS A 60 -14.43 1.55 -7.73
C HIS A 60 -13.57 0.58 -8.55
N TYR A 61 -12.61 -0.05 -7.90
CA TYR A 61 -11.79 -1.13 -8.45
C TYR A 61 -11.88 -2.32 -7.53
N ASN A 62 -12.45 -3.41 -8.06
CA ASN A 62 -12.56 -4.68 -7.35
C ASN A 62 -11.43 -5.61 -7.80
N PHE A 63 -10.91 -6.39 -6.87
CA PHE A 63 -9.89 -7.38 -7.11
C PHE A 63 -10.52 -8.77 -6.99
N SER A 64 -10.71 -9.41 -8.13
CA SER A 64 -11.08 -10.82 -8.22
C SER A 64 -9.96 -11.58 -8.91
N ASP A 65 -9.72 -12.79 -8.47
CA ASP A 65 -8.80 -13.69 -9.13
C ASP A 65 -9.61 -14.55 -10.09
N ASP A 66 -9.64 -14.17 -11.36
CA ASP A 66 -10.41 -14.87 -12.42
C ASP A 66 -9.96 -16.33 -12.64
N ASN A 67 -8.83 -16.74 -12.04
CA ASN A 67 -8.26 -18.07 -12.13
C ASN A 67 -8.34 -18.91 -10.85
N MET A 68 -8.91 -18.38 -9.76
CA MET A 68 -9.08 -19.14 -8.52
C MET A 68 -10.55 -19.32 -8.19
N THR A 69 -11.05 -20.48 -8.55
CA THR A 69 -12.32 -21.01 -8.02
C THR A 69 -12.26 -21.06 -6.50
N LEU A 70 -13.15 -20.38 -5.85
CA LEU A 70 -13.48 -20.34 -4.44
C LEU A 70 -13.08 -19.06 -3.72
N ASP A 71 -14.12 -18.25 -3.54
CA ASP A 71 -14.31 -17.32 -2.42
C ASP A 71 -13.21 -16.28 -2.27
N SER A 72 -13.25 -15.24 -3.15
CA SER A 72 -12.08 -14.49 -3.00
C SER A 72 -12.12 -13.06 -3.43
N ARG A 73 -12.67 -12.28 -2.54
CA ARG A 73 -12.17 -10.94 -2.40
C ARG A 73 -10.72 -11.05 -1.92
N ILE A 74 -9.78 -10.64 -2.76
CA ILE A 74 -8.39 -10.54 -2.35
C ILE A 74 -8.34 -9.42 -1.31
N ALA A 75 -8.07 -9.74 -0.06
CA ALA A 75 -7.86 -8.72 0.94
C ALA A 75 -6.58 -7.94 0.58
N LEU A 76 -6.72 -6.63 0.46
CA LEU A 76 -5.64 -5.70 0.15
C LEU A 76 -5.16 -5.08 1.45
N ASN A 77 -3.83 -4.96 1.62
CA ASN A 77 -3.26 -4.51 2.88
C ASN A 77 -2.58 -3.15 2.77
N TRP A 78 -1.89 -2.88 1.66
CA TRP A 78 -1.10 -1.64 1.51
C TRP A 78 -1.26 -1.04 0.13
N LEU A 79 -1.19 0.28 0.09
CA LEU A 79 -1.29 1.10 -1.11
C LEU A 79 -0.11 2.07 -1.13
N TYR A 80 0.68 2.04 -2.19
CA TYR A 80 1.87 2.87 -2.34
C TYR A 80 1.95 3.53 -3.71
N MET A 81 2.60 4.69 -3.74
CA MET A 81 2.95 5.40 -4.97
C MET A 81 4.47 5.37 -5.12
N ASP A 82 4.97 4.90 -6.26
CA ASP A 82 6.40 4.93 -6.56
C ASP A 82 6.88 6.31 -7.06
N ASN A 83 8.18 6.44 -7.29
CA ASN A 83 8.79 7.69 -7.75
C ASN A 83 8.35 8.09 -9.17
N GLU A 84 7.86 7.16 -9.98
CA GLU A 84 7.28 7.41 -11.30
C GLU A 84 5.78 7.72 -11.27
N ASN A 85 5.20 7.79 -10.06
CA ASN A 85 3.77 8.00 -9.85
C ASN A 85 2.90 6.84 -10.35
N VAL A 86 3.42 5.63 -10.28
CA VAL A 86 2.65 4.41 -10.49
C VAL A 86 2.12 3.93 -9.15
N LEU A 87 0.84 3.59 -9.14
CA LEU A 87 0.17 3.08 -7.94
C LEU A 87 0.35 1.57 -7.84
N TRP A 88 0.80 1.12 -6.66
CA TRP A 88 1.05 -0.26 -6.32
C TRP A 88 0.19 -0.69 -5.15
N VAL A 89 -0.33 -1.90 -5.23
CA VAL A 89 -1.17 -2.50 -4.19
C VAL A 89 -0.58 -3.81 -3.76
N ILE A 90 -0.44 -4.01 -2.46
CA ILE A 90 0.00 -5.27 -1.89
C ILE A 90 -1.20 -5.94 -1.23
N GLY A 91 -1.58 -7.09 -1.76
CA GLY A 91 -2.63 -7.91 -1.22
C GLY A 91 -2.13 -8.93 -0.21
N GLN A 92 -3.06 -9.59 0.46
CA GLN A 92 -2.76 -10.73 1.32
C GLN A 92 -1.89 -11.74 0.58
N LYS A 93 -1.05 -12.42 1.33
CA LYS A 93 -0.16 -13.46 0.82
C LYS A 93 0.91 -12.94 -0.17
N GLY A 94 1.12 -11.60 -0.26
CA GLY A 94 2.20 -11.04 -1.08
C GLY A 94 1.92 -11.00 -2.58
N ARG A 95 0.65 -10.90 -2.98
CA ARG A 95 0.31 -10.49 -4.35
C ARG A 95 0.60 -9.02 -4.52
N ILE A 96 1.22 -8.65 -5.64
CA ILE A 96 1.48 -7.25 -5.98
C ILE A 96 0.70 -6.93 -7.24
N PHE A 97 -0.08 -5.86 -7.18
CA PHE A 97 -0.81 -5.32 -8.32
C PHE A 97 -0.26 -3.94 -8.68
N ARG A 98 -0.22 -3.67 -9.97
CA ARG A 98 0.16 -2.39 -10.55
C ARG A 98 -1.06 -1.75 -11.22
N TYR A 99 -1.24 -0.45 -11.03
CA TYR A 99 -2.25 0.30 -11.76
C TYR A 99 -1.77 0.63 -13.18
N ASP A 100 -2.50 0.16 -14.17
CA ASP A 100 -2.33 0.53 -15.57
C ASP A 100 -3.24 1.73 -15.88
N SER A 101 -2.62 2.89 -16.05
CA SER A 101 -3.34 4.13 -16.33
C SER A 101 -3.86 4.25 -17.76
N GLN A 102 -3.37 3.45 -18.71
CA GLN A 102 -3.83 3.43 -20.09
C GLN A 102 -5.16 2.69 -20.23
N HIS A 103 -5.28 1.58 -19.51
CA HIS A 103 -6.48 0.76 -19.54
C HIS A 103 -7.39 0.98 -18.33
N ASP A 104 -7.00 1.88 -17.42
CA ASP A 104 -7.73 2.23 -16.20
C ASP A 104 -8.14 1.02 -15.35
N LYS A 105 -7.17 0.13 -15.09
CA LYS A 105 -7.34 -1.12 -14.33
C LYS A 105 -6.10 -1.48 -13.53
N PHE A 106 -6.26 -2.39 -12.56
CA PHE A 106 -5.13 -3.02 -11.88
C PHE A 106 -4.77 -4.33 -12.56
N GLU A 107 -3.48 -4.58 -12.69
CA GLU A 107 -2.92 -5.81 -13.24
C GLU A 107 -2.05 -6.50 -12.20
N LEU A 108 -2.11 -7.83 -12.17
CA LEU A 108 -1.26 -8.63 -11.30
C LEU A 108 0.18 -8.57 -11.82
N ALA A 109 1.08 -7.99 -11.03
CA ALA A 109 2.49 -7.84 -11.38
C ALA A 109 3.36 -8.97 -10.79
N TYR A 110 2.98 -9.49 -9.60
CA TYR A 110 3.76 -10.53 -8.93
C TYR A 110 2.89 -11.40 -8.03
N VAL A 111 3.22 -12.69 -7.99
CA VAL A 111 2.71 -13.68 -7.04
C VAL A 111 3.87 -14.42 -6.42
N HIS A 112 3.92 -14.50 -5.11
CA HIS A 112 4.97 -15.27 -4.43
C HIS A 112 4.91 -16.76 -4.82
N PRO A 113 6.04 -17.40 -5.21
CA PRO A 113 6.03 -18.78 -5.73
C PRO A 113 5.43 -19.82 -4.78
N GLU A 114 5.59 -19.65 -3.48
CA GLU A 114 5.00 -20.55 -2.49
C GLU A 114 3.46 -20.55 -2.50
N LEU A 115 2.84 -19.45 -2.91
CA LEU A 115 1.39 -19.38 -3.09
C LEU A 115 0.90 -20.22 -4.26
N ILE A 116 1.75 -20.39 -5.27
CA ILE A 116 1.45 -21.21 -6.45
C ILE A 116 1.58 -22.69 -6.09
N ARG A 117 2.58 -23.04 -5.28
CA ARG A 117 2.89 -24.43 -4.91
C ARG A 117 2.00 -24.95 -3.78
N ASN A 118 1.88 -24.19 -2.72
CA ASN A 118 1.14 -24.57 -1.51
C ASN A 118 0.00 -23.57 -1.30
N LYS A 119 -1.23 -23.95 -1.59
CA LYS A 119 -2.44 -23.11 -1.46
C LYS A 119 -2.71 -22.58 -0.03
N SER A 120 -1.85 -22.86 0.93
CA SER A 120 -2.02 -22.51 2.33
C SER A 120 -0.75 -21.91 2.94
N GLN A 121 -0.89 -20.77 3.58
CA GLN A 121 -0.13 -20.31 4.74
C GLN A 121 1.09 -19.39 4.59
N ALA A 122 1.43 -18.83 3.46
CA ALA A 122 2.33 -17.69 3.50
C ALA A 122 1.56 -16.45 4.00
N PHE A 123 1.52 -16.24 5.31
CA PHE A 123 1.00 -14.99 5.86
C PHE A 123 2.03 -13.89 5.65
N LEU A 124 1.65 -12.85 4.92
CA LEU A 124 2.42 -11.65 4.80
C LEU A 124 2.25 -10.82 6.07
N ASN A 125 3.33 -10.66 6.84
CA ASN A 125 3.32 -9.88 8.07
C ASN A 125 3.40 -8.38 7.77
N TYR A 126 4.24 -8.00 6.80
CA TYR A 126 4.46 -6.61 6.46
C TYR A 126 4.81 -6.43 4.99
N GLY A 127 4.29 -5.36 4.37
CA GLY A 127 4.61 -4.93 3.02
C GLY A 127 5.03 -3.47 2.99
N TYR A 128 6.10 -3.14 2.26
CA TYR A 128 6.69 -1.81 2.25
C TYR A 128 7.28 -1.47 0.88
N LEU A 129 7.04 -0.25 0.39
CA LEU A 129 7.72 0.31 -0.77
C LEU A 129 8.83 1.26 -0.30
N ASP A 130 10.08 0.96 -0.67
CA ASP A 130 11.23 1.79 -0.32
C ASP A 130 11.44 2.94 -1.33
N LYS A 131 12.31 3.89 -0.99
CA LYS A 131 12.63 5.05 -1.84
C LYS A 131 13.43 4.71 -3.12
N ASN A 132 13.85 3.47 -3.29
CA ASN A 132 14.47 2.95 -4.50
C ASN A 132 13.47 2.14 -5.36
N ASP A 133 12.18 2.32 -5.11
CA ASP A 133 11.10 1.65 -5.81
C ASP A 133 11.17 0.11 -5.75
N ARG A 134 11.55 -0.42 -4.56
CA ARG A 134 11.48 -1.85 -4.26
C ARG A 134 10.37 -2.13 -3.28
N ILE A 135 9.49 -3.06 -3.62
CA ILE A 135 8.45 -3.56 -2.73
C ILE A 135 9.03 -4.72 -1.93
N TRP A 136 9.05 -4.57 -0.63
CA TRP A 136 9.50 -5.57 0.34
C TRP A 136 8.31 -6.32 0.88
N LEU A 137 8.37 -7.63 0.83
CA LEU A 137 7.38 -8.56 1.35
C LEU A 137 8.01 -9.37 2.48
N CYS A 138 7.56 -9.14 3.70
CA CYS A 138 8.10 -9.78 4.90
C CYS A 138 7.16 -10.88 5.37
N TYR A 139 7.65 -12.08 5.34
CA TYR A 139 6.99 -13.27 5.87
C TYR A 139 7.62 -13.64 7.22
N LYS A 140 7.09 -14.66 7.88
CA LYS A 140 7.58 -15.11 9.18
C LYS A 140 9.07 -15.49 9.14
N ASP A 141 9.49 -16.17 8.09
CA ASP A 141 10.81 -16.82 7.97
C ASP A 141 11.62 -16.30 6.78
N SER A 142 11.09 -15.37 6.03
CA SER A 142 11.72 -14.93 4.79
C SER A 142 11.31 -13.51 4.39
N ILE A 143 12.17 -12.91 3.58
CA ILE A 143 11.93 -11.63 2.95
C ILE A 143 12.09 -11.80 1.45
N THR A 144 11.13 -11.26 0.69
CA THR A 144 11.24 -11.12 -0.74
C THR A 144 11.15 -9.64 -1.09
N TRP A 145 11.95 -9.16 -2.02
CA TRP A 145 11.73 -7.85 -2.60
C TRP A 145 11.53 -7.95 -4.11
N TYR A 146 10.66 -7.09 -4.58
CA TYR A 146 10.29 -6.95 -5.98
C TYR A 146 10.70 -5.56 -6.47
N ASN A 147 11.47 -5.49 -7.55
CA ASN A 147 11.85 -4.22 -8.18
C ASN A 147 10.73 -3.78 -9.14
N THR A 148 10.15 -2.60 -8.90
CA THR A 148 8.99 -2.11 -9.67
C THR A 148 9.32 -1.75 -11.11
N HIS A 149 10.59 -1.38 -11.40
CA HIS A 149 11.02 -1.01 -12.76
C HIS A 149 11.38 -2.22 -13.62
N THR A 150 12.08 -3.19 -13.04
CA THR A 150 12.60 -4.34 -13.79
C THR A 150 11.72 -5.58 -13.70
N GLY A 151 10.81 -5.64 -12.74
CA GLY A 151 10.01 -6.82 -12.43
C GLY A 151 10.81 -7.97 -11.82
N THR A 152 12.09 -7.75 -11.48
CA THR A 152 12.94 -8.78 -10.88
C THR A 152 12.66 -8.93 -9.40
N THR A 153 12.90 -10.14 -8.88
CA THR A 153 12.73 -10.48 -7.47
C THR A 153 14.00 -11.03 -6.88
N SER A 154 14.16 -10.83 -5.58
CA SER A 154 15.17 -11.49 -4.77
C SER A 154 14.56 -11.99 -3.48
N HIS A 155 15.10 -13.06 -2.95
CA HIS A 155 14.59 -13.76 -1.78
C HIS A 155 15.72 -14.02 -0.78
N MET A 156 15.42 -13.86 0.51
CA MET A 156 16.35 -14.12 1.60
C MET A 156 15.61 -14.82 2.73
N LEU A 157 16.19 -15.90 3.24
CA LEU A 157 15.71 -16.55 4.46
C LEU A 157 16.17 -15.74 5.67
N MET A 158 15.32 -15.66 6.68
CA MET A 158 15.67 -15.00 7.93
C MET A 158 16.61 -15.91 8.76
N PRO A 159 17.72 -15.34 9.27
CA PRO A 159 18.70 -16.13 10.04
C PRO A 159 18.29 -16.38 11.50
N VAL A 160 17.15 -15.85 11.93
CA VAL A 160 16.70 -15.87 13.33
C VAL A 160 15.23 -16.25 13.43
N ASP A 161 14.88 -16.94 14.51
CA ASP A 161 13.49 -17.20 14.87
C ASP A 161 12.86 -15.91 15.40
N GLY A 162 11.94 -15.33 14.65
CA GLY A 162 11.24 -14.11 15.02
C GLY A 162 10.26 -13.65 13.96
N GLU A 163 9.45 -12.65 14.29
CA GLU A 163 8.56 -12.00 13.34
C GLU A 163 9.13 -10.63 12.96
N ILE A 164 9.16 -10.34 11.65
CA ILE A 164 9.51 -9.00 11.20
C ILE A 164 8.36 -8.06 11.56
N ALA A 165 8.65 -7.14 12.48
CA ALA A 165 7.68 -6.15 12.92
C ALA A 165 7.61 -4.97 11.95
N THR A 166 8.75 -4.53 11.40
CA THR A 166 8.83 -3.44 10.44
C THR A 166 10.16 -3.43 9.69
N ILE A 167 10.19 -2.75 8.56
CA ILE A 167 11.41 -2.38 7.84
C ILE A 167 11.50 -0.86 7.85
N GLU A 168 12.64 -0.34 8.23
CA GLU A 168 12.94 1.08 8.16
C GLU A 168 14.13 1.33 7.22
N GLN A 169 14.03 2.35 6.41
CA GLN A 169 15.11 2.76 5.52
C GLN A 169 15.77 4.03 6.05
N THR A 170 17.05 3.92 6.43
CA THR A 170 17.89 5.05 6.84
C THR A 170 19.10 5.14 5.93
N ASP A 171 19.38 6.32 5.34
CA ASP A 171 20.58 6.65 4.56
C ASP A 171 21.05 5.58 3.57
N GLY A 172 20.11 4.96 2.86
CA GLY A 172 20.38 3.93 1.86
C GLY A 172 20.47 2.50 2.39
N ASN A 173 20.49 2.31 3.70
CA ASN A 173 20.45 1.00 4.36
C ASN A 173 19.03 0.65 4.79
N HIS A 174 18.74 -0.65 4.90
CA HIS A 174 17.50 -1.15 5.46
C HIS A 174 17.79 -1.74 6.83
N SER A 175 17.07 -1.25 7.84
CA SER A 175 17.07 -1.81 9.18
C SER A 175 15.81 -2.64 9.37
N LEU A 176 15.97 -3.85 9.89
CA LEU A 176 14.89 -4.76 10.20
C LEU A 176 14.65 -4.73 11.71
N LEU A 177 13.44 -4.38 12.11
CA LEU A 177 13.01 -4.60 13.49
C LEU A 177 12.37 -5.98 13.56
N VAL A 178 13.05 -6.91 14.21
CA VAL A 178 12.55 -8.25 14.48
C VAL A 178 11.97 -8.29 15.90
N ARG A 179 10.72 -8.72 16.02
CA ARG A 179 10.12 -9.02 17.31
C ARG A 179 10.43 -10.49 17.64
N GLU A 180 11.12 -10.75 18.73
CA GLU A 180 11.33 -12.11 19.21
C GLU A 180 9.98 -12.78 19.47
N ALA A 181 9.83 -14.03 19.02
CA ALA A 181 8.70 -14.84 19.40
C ALA A 181 8.71 -15.00 20.92
N ALA A 182 7.64 -14.60 21.60
CA ALA A 182 7.53 -14.80 23.02
C ALA A 182 7.71 -16.31 23.31
N CYS A 183 8.79 -16.69 23.95
CA CYS A 183 8.98 -18.04 24.47
C CYS A 183 7.80 -18.33 25.41
N SER A 184 6.84 -19.12 24.94
CA SER A 184 5.89 -19.77 25.86
C SER A 184 6.69 -20.80 26.66
N VAL A 185 7.06 -20.43 27.87
CA VAL A 185 7.59 -21.39 28.87
C VAL A 185 6.45 -22.36 29.14
N PRO A 186 6.59 -23.66 28.82
CA PRO A 186 5.61 -24.64 29.27
C PRO A 186 5.66 -24.72 30.77
N GLY A 187 4.54 -24.38 31.43
CA GLY A 187 4.33 -24.58 32.84
C GLY A 187 4.00 -26.04 33.15
#